data_bdd89978f9f849c88a3a8e5c8c66f125
#
_entry.id   bdd89978f9f849c88a3a8e5c8c66f125
#
_cell.length_a   1.000
_cell.length_b   1.000
_cell.length_c   1.000
_cell.angle_alpha   90.00
_cell.angle_beta   90.00
_cell.angle_gamma   90.00
#
_symmetry.space_group_name_H-M   'P 1'
#
loop_
_entity.id
_entity.type
_entity.pdbx_description
1 polymer ?
#
loop_
_entity_poly.entity_id
_entity_poly.type
_entity_poly.pdbx_seq_one_letter_code
_entity_poly.pdbx_strand_id
1 'polypeptide(L)'
;MKRQWETEELIEQFTLMPSELDLIPDEIANATAHNRLGFAVLLKFFQVEGRFPQHAGEVPKRVAAFIAQQLNLSEEEYRQYKWSGRTIKTHRSQIRAFLGFRPMTQSDQQQLKHWLIDEILPLGLSFEALKAQACRHLRKLKVEPPAAKELDRLIRSAARLHERSFCKEIAAQLSAKTRTSINALLNTDSPLEDDNSQFRQSQLSYLKTDPGRLGLKSLLKEIEKLQRIRALELPSALFNHAAPKLVQQYRRRASTEPPRELRRHPPGIRYTLVAAFCWQREREIMDDLVTLLIQIIHRLSISAEKRVERELIASFKRVNRKEALLLKIATASLKQPDGAVKDVVYPVAGPETLQALVDEQTAGETYEEKVHTRIRASYLHHYRRMVPAILDALSFHSNNEHHQPVIQALTILKRYQDSTRRFYDSDEDLVIEGVLPTTWPELVGETDSDGEIRINRVNYEICVLQALREKLYQMSIAKSGRDNYLGNKM
;
A
#
# COMPACT_ATOMS: atom_id res chain seq x y z
N MET A 1 12.72 -28.68 17.10
CA MET A 1 14.20 -28.66 17.08
C MET A 1 14.73 -28.58 15.65
N LYS A 2 15.82 -27.83 15.41
CA LYS A 2 16.56 -27.76 14.14
C LYS A 2 16.99 -29.15 13.71
N ARG A 3 16.89 -29.51 12.43
CA ARG A 3 17.25 -30.87 11.95
C ARG A 3 18.74 -31.08 11.70
N GLN A 4 19.45 -30.04 11.31
CA GLN A 4 20.88 -30.06 11.04
C GLN A 4 21.59 -29.17 12.07
N TRP A 5 22.66 -29.71 12.68
CA TRP A 5 23.46 -29.06 13.71
C TRP A 5 24.92 -29.16 13.31
N GLU A 6 25.63 -28.04 13.37
CA GLU A 6 27.07 -27.98 13.20
C GLU A 6 27.77 -28.44 14.49
N THR A 7 29.03 -28.86 14.38
CA THR A 7 29.77 -29.42 15.52
C THR A 7 29.92 -28.39 16.68
N GLU A 8 30.17 -27.13 16.35
CA GLU A 8 30.26 -26.03 17.29
C GLU A 8 28.96 -25.82 18.07
N GLU A 9 27.84 -25.82 17.34
CA GLU A 9 26.49 -25.69 17.92
C GLU A 9 26.15 -26.87 18.85
N LEU A 10 26.62 -28.10 18.51
CA LEU A 10 26.43 -29.26 19.34
C LEU A 10 27.22 -29.12 20.64
N ILE A 11 28.47 -28.66 20.58
CA ILE A 11 29.29 -28.40 21.75
C ILE A 11 28.64 -27.35 22.64
N GLU A 12 28.19 -26.26 22.06
CA GLU A 12 27.59 -25.15 22.82
C GLU A 12 26.28 -25.54 23.53
N GLN A 13 25.41 -26.28 22.85
CA GLN A 13 24.04 -26.52 23.31
C GLN A 13 23.85 -27.88 24.03
N PHE A 14 24.67 -28.89 23.72
CA PHE A 14 24.43 -30.27 24.14
C PHE A 14 25.58 -30.88 24.97
N THR A 15 26.61 -30.09 25.33
CA THR A 15 27.63 -30.56 26.26
C THR A 15 27.02 -30.76 27.66
N LEU A 16 27.25 -31.96 28.25
CA LEU A 16 26.77 -32.28 29.58
C LEU A 16 27.69 -31.62 30.63
N MET A 17 27.10 -30.86 31.51
CA MET A 17 27.83 -30.23 32.62
C MET A 17 28.02 -31.21 33.79
N PRO A 18 29.02 -31.01 34.68
CA PRO A 18 29.24 -31.91 35.82
C PRO A 18 27.98 -32.15 36.67
N SER A 19 27.25 -31.11 37.02
CA SER A 19 25.99 -31.21 37.77
C SER A 19 24.87 -31.99 37.04
N GLU A 20 24.94 -32.07 35.72
CA GLU A 20 24.00 -32.83 34.91
C GLU A 20 24.41 -34.30 34.82
N LEU A 21 25.73 -34.55 34.83
CA LEU A 21 26.27 -35.92 34.89
C LEU A 21 25.94 -36.56 36.24
N ASP A 22 26.04 -35.82 37.36
CA ASP A 22 25.66 -36.29 38.69
C ASP A 22 24.15 -36.63 38.81
N LEU A 23 23.31 -36.00 37.95
CA LEU A 23 21.87 -36.27 37.93
C LEU A 23 21.52 -37.54 37.13
N ILE A 24 22.39 -37.95 36.19
CA ILE A 24 22.14 -39.12 35.35
C ILE A 24 22.27 -40.37 36.23
N PRO A 25 21.25 -41.27 36.28
CA PRO A 25 21.31 -42.45 37.11
C PRO A 25 22.55 -43.31 36.79
N ASP A 26 23.33 -43.67 37.82
CA ASP A 26 24.52 -44.50 37.69
C ASP A 26 24.19 -45.98 37.48
N GLU A 27 25.16 -46.74 36.98
CA GLU A 27 25.08 -48.20 36.85
C GLU A 27 24.89 -48.89 38.22
N ILE A 28 25.41 -48.29 39.28
CA ILE A 28 25.23 -48.74 40.65
C ILE A 28 23.75 -48.75 41.08
N ALA A 29 22.92 -47.89 40.49
CA ALA A 29 21.48 -47.81 40.72
C ALA A 29 20.65 -48.73 39.80
N ASN A 30 21.22 -49.74 39.13
CA ASN A 30 20.61 -50.62 38.13
C ASN A 30 20.04 -49.86 36.92
N ALA A 31 20.61 -48.73 36.57
CA ALA A 31 20.19 -47.98 35.38
C ALA A 31 20.85 -48.58 34.12
N THR A 32 20.03 -49.07 33.20
CA THR A 32 20.51 -49.61 31.93
C THR A 32 21.07 -48.49 31.03
N ALA A 33 22.02 -48.81 30.12
CA ALA A 33 22.65 -47.88 29.20
C ALA A 33 21.62 -47.04 28.41
N HIS A 34 20.56 -47.67 27.94
CA HIS A 34 19.50 -46.98 27.20
C HIS A 34 18.69 -46.00 28.05
N ASN A 35 18.54 -46.24 29.37
CA ASN A 35 17.85 -45.32 30.27
C ASN A 35 18.74 -44.11 30.60
N ARG A 36 20.03 -44.28 30.77
CA ARG A 36 21.05 -43.23 31.01
C ARG A 36 21.09 -42.29 29.80
N LEU A 37 21.24 -42.86 28.59
CA LEU A 37 21.23 -42.07 27.35
C LEU A 37 19.90 -41.37 27.13
N GLY A 38 18.78 -42.07 27.33
CA GLY A 38 17.42 -41.48 27.20
C GLY A 38 17.18 -40.32 28.15
N PHE A 39 17.67 -40.43 29.42
CA PHE A 39 17.61 -39.33 30.38
C PHE A 39 18.40 -38.10 29.94
N ALA A 40 19.67 -38.28 29.54
CA ALA A 40 20.52 -37.20 29.08
C ALA A 40 19.96 -36.49 27.84
N VAL A 41 19.45 -37.25 26.90
CA VAL A 41 18.79 -36.70 25.70
C VAL A 41 17.57 -35.92 26.07
N LEU A 42 16.70 -36.41 26.97
CA LEU A 42 15.52 -35.67 27.45
C LEU A 42 15.89 -34.38 28.16
N LEU A 43 16.94 -34.39 28.98
CA LEU A 43 17.43 -33.22 29.71
C LEU A 43 17.89 -32.13 28.74
N LYS A 44 18.80 -32.48 27.83
CA LYS A 44 19.33 -31.52 26.84
C LYS A 44 18.28 -31.01 25.89
N PHE A 45 17.38 -31.88 25.41
CA PHE A 45 16.27 -31.48 24.59
C PHE A 45 15.36 -30.45 25.32
N PHE A 46 15.09 -30.69 26.60
CA PHE A 46 14.28 -29.79 27.42
C PHE A 46 14.95 -28.44 27.62
N GLN A 47 16.26 -28.40 27.84
CA GLN A 47 17.00 -27.15 27.97
C GLN A 47 16.93 -26.28 26.72
N VAL A 48 17.08 -26.89 25.54
CA VAL A 48 17.06 -26.19 24.27
C VAL A 48 15.65 -25.80 23.86
N GLU A 49 14.72 -26.76 23.89
CA GLU A 49 13.35 -26.57 23.38
C GLU A 49 12.34 -26.09 24.43
N GLY A 50 12.68 -26.25 25.74
CA GLY A 50 11.81 -25.93 26.86
C GLY A 50 10.58 -26.83 26.99
N ARG A 51 10.58 -27.98 26.32
CA ARG A 51 9.55 -29.01 26.36
C ARG A 51 10.17 -30.37 26.18
N PHE A 52 9.50 -31.44 26.55
CA PHE A 52 9.96 -32.77 26.21
C PHE A 52 9.57 -33.18 24.78
N PRO A 53 10.43 -34.03 24.16
CA PRO A 53 10.07 -34.66 22.90
C PRO A 53 8.94 -35.68 23.14
N GLN A 54 8.04 -35.84 22.13
CA GLN A 54 6.93 -36.79 22.22
C GLN A 54 7.34 -38.22 21.80
N HIS A 55 8.32 -38.30 20.90
CA HIS A 55 8.85 -39.58 20.38
C HIS A 55 10.32 -39.42 19.95
N ALA A 56 11.02 -40.53 19.78
CA ALA A 56 12.43 -40.56 19.40
C ALA A 56 12.79 -39.73 18.18
N GLY A 57 11.90 -39.70 17.15
CA GLY A 57 12.15 -39.02 15.90
C GLY A 57 12.13 -37.47 15.97
N GLU A 58 11.75 -36.87 17.09
CA GLU A 58 11.89 -35.42 17.30
C GLU A 58 13.32 -34.98 17.61
N VAL A 59 14.13 -35.91 18.06
CA VAL A 59 15.57 -35.68 18.39
C VAL A 59 16.41 -36.03 17.15
N PRO A 60 17.20 -35.09 16.63
CA PRO A 60 18.12 -35.38 15.51
C PRO A 60 19.13 -36.44 15.87
N LYS A 61 19.43 -37.37 14.98
CA LYS A 61 20.40 -38.47 15.23
C LYS A 61 21.75 -37.94 15.67
N ARG A 62 22.28 -36.88 15.05
CA ARG A 62 23.56 -36.24 15.43
C ARG A 62 23.56 -35.77 16.89
N VAL A 63 22.43 -35.26 17.40
CA VAL A 63 22.32 -34.85 18.83
C VAL A 63 22.37 -36.06 19.73
N ALA A 64 21.63 -37.12 19.43
CA ALA A 64 21.65 -38.34 20.23
C ALA A 64 23.05 -39.02 20.22
N ALA A 65 23.71 -39.07 19.06
CA ALA A 65 25.07 -39.59 18.93
C ALA A 65 26.09 -38.76 19.70
N PHE A 66 26.01 -37.43 19.64
CA PHE A 66 26.89 -36.53 20.37
C PHE A 66 26.75 -36.71 21.90
N ILE A 67 25.53 -36.86 22.40
CA ILE A 67 25.29 -37.11 23.86
C ILE A 67 25.75 -38.53 24.23
N ALA A 68 25.53 -39.55 23.39
CA ALA A 68 26.00 -40.90 23.62
C ALA A 68 27.54 -40.96 23.76
N GLN A 69 28.26 -40.25 22.89
CA GLN A 69 29.72 -40.15 22.95
C GLN A 69 30.21 -39.58 24.29
N GLN A 70 29.56 -38.57 24.85
CA GLN A 70 29.93 -37.99 26.17
C GLN A 70 29.71 -38.95 27.32
N LEU A 71 28.78 -39.90 27.19
CA LEU A 71 28.47 -40.90 28.20
C LEU A 71 29.24 -42.22 27.98
N ASN A 72 30.10 -42.31 26.96
CA ASN A 72 30.78 -43.54 26.52
C ASN A 72 29.78 -44.67 26.21
N LEU A 73 28.65 -44.35 25.57
CA LEU A 73 27.60 -45.28 25.20
C LEU A 73 27.46 -45.36 23.68
N SER A 74 26.92 -46.51 23.18
CA SER A 74 26.53 -46.62 21.75
C SER A 74 25.28 -45.79 21.47
N GLU A 75 25.24 -45.13 20.31
CA GLU A 75 24.05 -44.43 19.84
C GLU A 75 22.80 -45.33 19.65
N GLU A 76 23.06 -46.66 19.45
CA GLU A 76 21.99 -47.64 19.28
C GLU A 76 21.15 -47.82 20.55
N GLU A 77 21.75 -47.58 21.74
CA GLU A 77 21.04 -47.59 23.04
C GLU A 77 19.83 -46.63 23.03
N TYR A 78 19.94 -45.50 22.30
CA TYR A 78 18.83 -44.56 22.16
C TYR A 78 17.57 -45.17 21.55
N ARG A 79 17.71 -46.16 20.65
CA ARG A 79 16.58 -46.85 20.02
C ARG A 79 15.86 -47.79 20.99
N GLN A 80 16.55 -48.28 22.04
CA GLN A 80 15.99 -49.16 23.05
C GLN A 80 15.24 -48.40 24.16
N TYR A 81 15.42 -47.07 24.21
CA TYR A 81 14.74 -46.26 25.22
C TYR A 81 13.22 -46.29 25.04
N LYS A 82 12.51 -46.61 26.13
CA LYS A 82 11.04 -46.70 26.12
C LYS A 82 10.38 -45.32 26.26
N TRP A 83 9.72 -44.90 25.19
CA TRP A 83 9.02 -43.61 25.12
C TRP A 83 7.66 -43.60 25.82
N SER A 84 7.30 -44.64 26.54
CA SER A 84 6.08 -44.77 27.32
C SER A 84 6.33 -45.53 28.61
N GLY A 85 5.42 -45.43 29.57
CA GLY A 85 5.51 -46.14 30.83
C GLY A 85 6.04 -45.32 32.02
N ARG A 86 6.47 -46.00 33.08
CA ARG A 86 6.84 -45.39 34.36
C ARG A 86 8.18 -44.65 34.27
N THR A 87 9.17 -45.26 33.61
CA THR A 87 10.56 -44.75 33.52
C THR A 87 10.61 -43.34 32.94
N ILE A 88 10.02 -43.10 31.78
CA ILE A 88 10.02 -41.77 31.16
C ILE A 88 9.26 -40.73 32.00
N LYS A 89 8.19 -41.13 32.71
CA LYS A 89 7.47 -40.22 33.62
C LYS A 89 8.37 -39.81 34.80
N THR A 90 9.13 -40.74 35.37
CA THR A 90 10.09 -40.47 36.42
C THR A 90 11.23 -39.56 35.95
N HIS A 91 11.81 -39.86 34.77
CA HIS A 91 12.86 -39.03 34.16
C HIS A 91 12.36 -37.60 33.94
N ARG A 92 11.19 -37.42 33.34
CA ARG A 92 10.60 -36.08 33.15
C ARG A 92 10.35 -35.37 34.47
N SER A 93 9.96 -36.07 35.52
CA SER A 93 9.75 -35.47 36.84
C SER A 93 11.06 -34.99 37.45
N GLN A 94 12.11 -35.80 37.38
CA GLN A 94 13.45 -35.46 37.88
C GLN A 94 14.06 -34.28 37.13
N ILE A 95 13.96 -34.28 35.80
CA ILE A 95 14.47 -33.18 34.98
C ILE A 95 13.71 -31.87 35.26
N ARG A 96 12.39 -31.93 35.44
CA ARG A 96 11.61 -30.75 35.84
C ARG A 96 12.08 -30.20 37.19
N ALA A 97 12.21 -31.07 38.17
CA ALA A 97 12.66 -30.69 39.51
C ALA A 97 14.06 -30.03 39.47
N PHE A 98 15.00 -30.62 38.73
CA PHE A 98 16.34 -30.07 38.53
C PHE A 98 16.36 -28.69 37.89
N LEU A 99 15.54 -28.48 36.85
CA LEU A 99 15.46 -27.22 36.10
C LEU A 99 14.50 -26.21 36.74
N GLY A 100 13.83 -26.57 37.84
CA GLY A 100 12.85 -25.74 38.53
C GLY A 100 11.53 -25.56 37.77
N PHE A 101 11.19 -26.49 36.88
CA PHE A 101 9.93 -26.47 36.12
C PHE A 101 8.85 -27.31 36.82
N ARG A 102 7.60 -26.98 36.57
CA ARG A 102 6.45 -27.75 36.99
C ARG A 102 5.49 -28.06 35.84
N PRO A 103 4.66 -29.09 35.92
CA PRO A 103 3.61 -29.34 34.93
C PRO A 103 2.60 -28.21 34.88
N MET A 104 1.99 -28.02 33.70
CA MET A 104 0.92 -27.06 33.50
C MET A 104 -0.34 -27.49 34.24
N THR A 105 -0.93 -26.60 35.03
CA THR A 105 -2.21 -26.79 35.71
C THR A 105 -3.37 -26.20 34.92
N GLN A 106 -4.61 -26.47 35.31
CA GLN A 106 -5.80 -25.85 34.74
C GLN A 106 -5.82 -24.33 34.96
N SER A 107 -5.33 -23.86 36.11
CA SER A 107 -5.19 -22.42 36.39
C SER A 107 -4.20 -21.76 35.41
N ASP A 108 -3.07 -22.41 35.14
CA ASP A 108 -2.08 -21.89 34.17
C ASP A 108 -2.67 -21.80 32.76
N GLN A 109 -3.49 -22.76 32.37
CA GLN A 109 -4.21 -22.70 31.07
C GLN A 109 -5.13 -21.49 30.97
N GLN A 110 -5.86 -21.19 32.05
CA GLN A 110 -6.73 -20.01 32.11
C GLN A 110 -5.92 -18.72 32.10
N GLN A 111 -4.86 -18.63 32.89
CA GLN A 111 -3.97 -17.45 32.89
C GLN A 111 -3.32 -17.23 31.54
N LEU A 112 -2.81 -18.28 30.89
CA LEU A 112 -2.27 -18.19 29.54
C LEU A 112 -3.32 -17.69 28.53
N LYS A 113 -4.57 -18.16 28.62
CA LYS A 113 -5.65 -17.67 27.74
C LYS A 113 -5.94 -16.20 27.96
N HIS A 114 -6.05 -15.71 29.21
CA HIS A 114 -6.27 -14.31 29.50
C HIS A 114 -5.12 -13.46 28.98
N TRP A 115 -3.88 -13.85 29.30
CA TRP A 115 -2.71 -13.15 28.82
C TRP A 115 -2.63 -13.08 27.29
N LEU A 116 -2.98 -14.17 26.58
CA LEU A 116 -3.06 -14.18 25.12
C LEU A 116 -4.13 -13.21 24.61
N ILE A 117 -5.32 -13.18 25.25
CA ILE A 117 -6.44 -12.32 24.84
C ILE A 117 -6.11 -10.85 25.05
N ASP A 118 -5.52 -10.50 26.19
CA ASP A 118 -5.37 -9.13 26.62
C ASP A 118 -4.11 -8.47 26.02
N GLU A 119 -3.01 -9.23 25.87
CA GLU A 119 -1.72 -8.64 25.48
C GLU A 119 -1.24 -9.04 24.08
N ILE A 120 -1.49 -10.25 23.61
CA ILE A 120 -0.81 -10.80 22.44
C ILE A 120 -1.70 -10.82 21.18
N LEU A 121 -2.94 -11.26 21.30
CA LEU A 121 -3.87 -11.32 20.17
C LEU A 121 -4.19 -9.94 19.59
N PRO A 122 -4.27 -8.86 20.39
CA PRO A 122 -4.45 -7.52 19.85
C PRO A 122 -3.33 -7.06 18.89
N LEU A 123 -2.12 -7.65 19.01
CA LEU A 123 -0.98 -7.31 18.14
C LEU A 123 -1.11 -7.86 16.71
N GLY A 124 -2.08 -8.73 16.43
CA GLY A 124 -2.30 -9.30 15.11
C GLY A 124 -1.15 -10.18 14.61
N LEU A 125 -0.54 -10.97 15.51
CA LEU A 125 0.58 -11.84 15.16
C LEU A 125 0.12 -13.09 14.38
N SER A 126 1.05 -13.69 13.62
CA SER A 126 0.81 -14.97 12.96
C SER A 126 0.66 -16.10 13.99
N PHE A 127 0.00 -17.21 13.59
CA PHE A 127 -0.22 -18.35 14.49
C PHE A 127 1.08 -18.93 15.05
N GLU A 128 2.12 -19.03 14.24
CA GLU A 128 3.43 -19.50 14.68
C GLU A 128 4.10 -18.52 15.66
N ALA A 129 3.96 -17.21 15.43
CA ALA A 129 4.43 -16.21 16.39
C ALA A 129 3.67 -16.28 17.72
N LEU A 130 2.35 -16.52 17.69
CA LEU A 130 1.54 -16.72 18.89
C LEU A 130 2.03 -17.95 19.69
N LYS A 131 2.35 -19.06 19.03
CA LYS A 131 2.94 -20.26 19.66
C LYS A 131 4.27 -19.95 20.31
N ALA A 132 5.15 -19.27 19.59
CA ALA A 132 6.47 -18.89 20.12
C ALA A 132 6.35 -18.00 21.36
N GLN A 133 5.43 -17.02 21.35
CA GLN A 133 5.17 -16.15 22.50
C GLN A 133 4.58 -16.94 23.67
N ALA A 134 3.62 -17.82 23.43
CA ALA A 134 3.02 -18.67 24.47
C ALA A 134 4.08 -19.58 25.15
N CYS A 135 4.94 -20.23 24.36
CA CYS A 135 6.03 -21.04 24.89
C CYS A 135 7.01 -20.19 25.69
N ARG A 136 7.38 -19.00 25.21
CA ARG A 136 8.29 -18.08 25.92
C ARG A 136 7.69 -17.63 27.24
N HIS A 137 6.41 -17.30 27.27
CA HIS A 137 5.68 -16.88 28.47
C HIS A 137 5.66 -18.01 29.53
N LEU A 138 5.30 -19.23 29.12
CA LEU A 138 5.32 -20.39 30.03
C LEU A 138 6.70 -20.70 30.59
N ARG A 139 7.75 -20.59 29.75
CA ARG A 139 9.15 -20.76 30.21
C ARG A 139 9.54 -19.75 31.27
N LYS A 140 9.15 -18.47 31.12
CA LYS A 140 9.39 -17.44 32.14
C LYS A 140 8.75 -17.80 33.49
N LEU A 141 7.57 -18.42 33.44
CA LEU A 141 6.84 -18.87 34.62
C LEU A 141 7.32 -20.22 35.15
N LYS A 142 8.35 -20.81 34.55
CA LYS A 142 8.84 -22.16 34.89
C LYS A 142 7.74 -23.23 34.78
N VAL A 143 6.80 -23.06 33.84
CA VAL A 143 5.75 -24.02 33.51
C VAL A 143 6.13 -24.77 32.25
N GLU A 144 6.06 -26.11 32.29
CA GLU A 144 6.27 -26.93 31.11
C GLU A 144 5.17 -26.65 30.08
N PRO A 145 5.51 -26.24 28.82
CA PRO A 145 4.52 -26.09 27.76
C PRO A 145 3.80 -27.42 27.50
N PRO A 146 2.48 -27.41 27.25
CA PRO A 146 1.73 -28.61 26.94
C PRO A 146 2.12 -29.15 25.56
N ALA A 147 1.62 -30.35 25.22
CA ALA A 147 1.83 -30.92 23.90
C ALA A 147 1.37 -29.96 22.79
N ALA A 148 2.08 -29.96 21.65
CA ALA A 148 1.84 -29.01 20.56
C ALA A 148 0.35 -28.91 20.13
N LYS A 149 -0.34 -30.05 20.01
CA LYS A 149 -1.78 -30.10 19.69
C LYS A 149 -2.66 -29.43 20.74
N GLU A 150 -2.28 -29.55 22.01
CA GLU A 150 -3.00 -28.95 23.12
C GLU A 150 -2.77 -27.44 23.17
N LEU A 151 -1.51 -26.99 22.99
CA LEU A 151 -1.18 -25.58 22.87
C LEU A 151 -1.92 -24.92 21.70
N ASP A 152 -1.95 -25.58 20.53
CA ASP A 152 -2.69 -25.11 19.37
C ASP A 152 -4.19 -24.94 19.66
N ARG A 153 -4.78 -25.89 20.41
CA ARG A 153 -6.18 -25.83 20.83
C ARG A 153 -6.45 -24.66 21.78
N LEU A 154 -5.54 -24.41 22.74
CA LEU A 154 -5.63 -23.30 23.67
C LEU A 154 -5.56 -21.96 22.94
N ILE A 155 -4.57 -21.80 22.06
CA ILE A 155 -4.40 -20.57 21.26
C ILE A 155 -5.62 -20.32 20.38
N ARG A 156 -6.12 -21.33 19.66
CA ARG A 156 -7.33 -21.18 18.85
C ARG A 156 -8.58 -20.85 19.67
N SER A 157 -8.68 -21.40 20.90
CA SER A 157 -9.76 -21.08 21.82
C SER A 157 -9.69 -19.61 22.27
N ALA A 158 -8.50 -19.12 22.65
CA ALA A 158 -8.25 -17.73 23.01
C ALA A 158 -8.54 -16.78 21.82
N ALA A 159 -8.07 -17.14 20.62
CA ALA A 159 -8.29 -16.35 19.41
C ALA A 159 -9.79 -16.19 19.07
N ARG A 160 -10.59 -17.25 19.23
CA ARG A 160 -12.05 -17.16 19.01
C ARG A 160 -12.73 -16.26 20.04
N LEU A 161 -12.30 -16.29 21.28
CA LEU A 161 -12.87 -15.44 22.34
C LEU A 161 -12.52 -13.97 22.06
N HIS A 162 -11.25 -13.69 21.76
CA HIS A 162 -10.79 -12.35 21.38
C HIS A 162 -11.54 -11.83 20.15
N GLU A 163 -11.65 -12.63 19.07
CA GLU A 163 -12.38 -12.23 17.86
C GLU A 163 -13.84 -11.87 18.18
N ARG A 164 -14.52 -12.67 19.01
CA ARG A 164 -15.91 -12.39 19.40
C ARG A 164 -16.04 -11.08 20.19
N SER A 165 -15.16 -10.83 21.16
CA SER A 165 -15.16 -9.60 21.95
C SER A 165 -14.88 -8.41 21.07
N PHE A 166 -13.78 -8.44 20.32
CA PHE A 166 -13.38 -7.38 19.39
C PHE A 166 -14.48 -7.05 18.38
N CYS A 167 -15.03 -8.06 17.72
CA CYS A 167 -16.10 -7.84 16.73
C CYS A 167 -17.39 -7.32 17.37
N LYS A 168 -17.68 -7.68 18.62
CA LYS A 168 -18.83 -7.14 19.36
C LYS A 168 -18.62 -5.65 19.66
N GLU A 169 -17.43 -5.27 20.10
CA GLU A 169 -17.05 -3.88 20.40
C GLU A 169 -17.10 -3.00 19.15
N ILE A 170 -16.50 -3.44 18.05
CA ILE A 170 -16.57 -2.73 16.77
C ILE A 170 -18.03 -2.59 16.29
N ALA A 171 -18.80 -3.69 16.31
CA ALA A 171 -20.20 -3.63 15.88
C ALA A 171 -21.05 -2.71 16.77
N ALA A 172 -20.76 -2.59 18.06
CA ALA A 172 -21.47 -1.69 18.97
C ALA A 172 -21.28 -0.21 18.62
N GLN A 173 -20.12 0.16 18.07
CA GLN A 173 -19.82 1.54 17.65
C GLN A 173 -20.52 1.94 16.34
N LEU A 174 -21.04 0.98 15.56
CA LEU A 174 -21.72 1.25 14.31
C LEU A 174 -23.19 1.63 14.54
N SER A 175 -23.64 2.69 13.86
CA SER A 175 -25.05 3.10 13.88
C SER A 175 -25.96 2.04 13.23
N ALA A 176 -27.26 2.07 13.51
CA ALA A 176 -28.23 1.22 12.84
C ALA A 176 -28.24 1.47 11.30
N LYS A 177 -28.10 2.72 10.88
CA LYS A 177 -27.99 3.14 9.47
C LYS A 177 -26.78 2.49 8.83
N THR A 178 -25.58 2.60 9.44
CA THR A 178 -24.34 2.02 8.95
C THR A 178 -24.46 0.50 8.80
N ARG A 179 -25.04 -0.21 9.78
CA ARG A 179 -25.25 -1.66 9.71
C ARG A 179 -26.17 -2.05 8.55
N THR A 180 -27.24 -1.29 8.32
CA THR A 180 -28.14 -1.50 7.18
C THR A 180 -27.43 -1.30 5.87
N SER A 181 -26.63 -0.23 5.74
CA SER A 181 -25.84 0.07 4.54
C SER A 181 -24.80 -1.01 4.27
N ILE A 182 -24.11 -1.53 5.30
CA ILE A 182 -23.16 -2.65 5.16
C ILE A 182 -23.89 -3.91 4.63
N ASN A 183 -25.08 -4.21 5.13
CA ASN A 183 -25.86 -5.34 4.62
C ASN A 183 -26.28 -5.13 3.15
N ALA A 184 -26.61 -3.89 2.77
CA ALA A 184 -26.95 -3.53 1.39
C ALA A 184 -25.77 -3.74 0.43
N LEU A 185 -24.53 -3.41 0.85
CA LEU A 185 -23.32 -3.67 0.04
C LEU A 185 -23.12 -5.15 -0.31
N LEU A 186 -23.58 -6.03 0.54
CA LEU A 186 -23.46 -7.49 0.35
C LEU A 186 -24.55 -8.08 -0.53
N ASN A 187 -25.63 -7.32 -0.82
CA ASN A 187 -26.72 -7.82 -1.66
C ASN A 187 -26.31 -7.79 -3.14
N THR A 188 -26.70 -8.84 -3.86
CA THR A 188 -26.43 -9.00 -5.29
C THR A 188 -27.59 -8.47 -6.17
N ASP A 189 -28.67 -8.00 -5.55
CA ASP A 189 -29.91 -7.67 -6.23
C ASP A 189 -30.00 -6.21 -6.71
N SER A 190 -29.03 -5.38 -6.37
CA SER A 190 -28.95 -4.00 -6.89
C SER A 190 -28.21 -3.99 -8.22
N PRO A 191 -28.88 -3.64 -9.34
CA PRO A 191 -28.19 -3.42 -10.62
C PRO A 191 -27.22 -2.25 -10.44
N LEU A 192 -25.95 -2.48 -10.70
CA LEU A 192 -25.04 -1.39 -11.03
C LEU A 192 -25.44 -0.93 -12.42
N GLU A 193 -25.68 0.37 -12.59
CA GLU A 193 -26.05 1.00 -13.88
C GLU A 193 -24.91 0.97 -14.91
N ASP A 194 -24.06 -0.02 -14.92
CA ASP A 194 -23.02 -0.18 -15.94
C ASP A 194 -23.57 -1.12 -17.02
N ASP A 195 -23.96 -0.54 -18.12
CA ASP A 195 -24.75 -1.03 -19.26
C ASP A 195 -24.12 -2.21 -20.06
N ASN A 196 -23.04 -2.82 -19.56
CA ASN A 196 -22.28 -3.83 -20.32
C ASN A 196 -21.90 -5.10 -19.57
N SER A 197 -22.34 -5.34 -18.34
CA SER A 197 -22.04 -6.60 -17.64
C SER A 197 -23.30 -7.46 -17.45
N GLN A 198 -23.36 -8.59 -18.16
CA GLN A 198 -24.36 -9.65 -17.99
C GLN A 198 -24.36 -10.34 -16.60
N PHE A 199 -23.49 -9.90 -15.69
CA PHE A 199 -23.35 -10.46 -14.36
C PHE A 199 -23.73 -9.43 -13.29
N ARG A 200 -24.75 -9.77 -12.49
CA ARG A 200 -25.12 -9.03 -11.28
C ARG A 200 -23.99 -9.13 -10.26
N GLN A 201 -23.19 -8.09 -10.12
CA GLN A 201 -22.16 -8.00 -9.10
C GLN A 201 -22.69 -7.26 -7.88
N SER A 202 -22.30 -7.72 -6.66
CA SER A 202 -22.61 -6.98 -5.44
C SER A 202 -21.79 -5.66 -5.43
N GLN A 203 -22.34 -4.63 -4.76
CA GLN A 203 -21.64 -3.38 -4.58
C GLN A 203 -20.27 -3.55 -3.90
N LEU A 204 -20.16 -4.50 -2.95
CA LEU A 204 -18.87 -4.83 -2.34
C LEU A 204 -17.86 -5.38 -3.35
N SER A 205 -18.30 -6.22 -4.29
CA SER A 205 -17.41 -6.72 -5.36
C SER A 205 -16.88 -5.59 -6.24
N TYR A 206 -17.70 -4.58 -6.53
CA TYR A 206 -17.27 -3.37 -7.24
C TYR A 206 -16.23 -2.59 -6.45
N LEU A 207 -16.40 -2.41 -5.13
CA LEU A 207 -15.43 -1.72 -4.27
C LEU A 207 -14.08 -2.47 -4.17
N LYS A 208 -14.06 -3.78 -4.40
CA LYS A 208 -12.83 -4.61 -4.40
C LYS A 208 -11.99 -4.47 -5.66
N THR A 209 -12.54 -3.95 -6.75
CA THR A 209 -11.81 -3.82 -8.01
C THR A 209 -10.73 -2.74 -7.92
N ASP A 210 -9.59 -2.99 -8.56
CA ASP A 210 -8.51 -2.00 -8.67
C ASP A 210 -8.86 -0.91 -9.69
N PRO A 211 -8.14 0.25 -9.66
CA PRO A 211 -8.28 1.27 -10.68
C PRO A 211 -8.05 0.70 -12.07
N GLY A 212 -8.86 1.14 -13.03
CA GLY A 212 -8.70 0.75 -14.42
C GLY A 212 -7.49 1.43 -15.09
N ARG A 213 -7.45 1.38 -16.45
CA ARG A 213 -6.41 2.07 -17.22
C ARG A 213 -6.44 3.57 -16.93
N LEU A 214 -5.26 4.20 -16.94
CA LEU A 214 -5.10 5.63 -16.71
C LEU A 214 -5.99 6.47 -17.64
N GLY A 215 -6.91 7.23 -17.06
CA GLY A 215 -7.82 8.10 -17.78
C GLY A 215 -8.96 8.65 -16.92
N LEU A 216 -9.70 9.60 -17.47
CA LEU A 216 -10.82 10.25 -16.80
C LEU A 216 -11.87 9.26 -16.28
N LYS A 217 -12.21 8.24 -17.08
CA LYS A 217 -13.21 7.22 -16.68
C LYS A 217 -12.79 6.47 -15.43
N SER A 218 -11.52 6.09 -15.30
CA SER A 218 -10.98 5.41 -14.11
C SER A 218 -11.00 6.31 -12.89
N LEU A 219 -10.60 7.57 -13.05
CA LEU A 219 -10.62 8.55 -11.97
C LEU A 219 -12.04 8.78 -11.44
N LEU A 220 -13.01 8.97 -12.31
CA LEU A 220 -14.42 9.16 -11.91
C LEU A 220 -14.98 7.91 -11.22
N LYS A 221 -14.62 6.70 -11.68
CA LYS A 221 -14.99 5.45 -10.99
C LYS A 221 -14.41 5.35 -9.58
N GLU A 222 -13.15 5.73 -9.39
CA GLU A 222 -12.56 5.73 -8.04
C GLU A 222 -13.20 6.78 -7.13
N ILE A 223 -13.55 7.96 -7.65
CA ILE A 223 -14.33 8.98 -6.90
C ILE A 223 -15.69 8.42 -6.49
N GLU A 224 -16.40 7.75 -7.38
CA GLU A 224 -17.67 7.09 -7.07
C GLU A 224 -17.54 6.04 -5.96
N LYS A 225 -16.51 5.19 -6.02
CA LYS A 225 -16.21 4.22 -4.95
C LYS A 225 -15.97 4.91 -3.62
N LEU A 226 -15.20 6.00 -3.61
CA LEU A 226 -14.91 6.79 -2.42
C LEU A 226 -16.19 7.37 -1.81
N GLN A 227 -17.06 7.94 -2.64
CA GLN A 227 -18.36 8.48 -2.21
C GLN A 227 -19.26 7.38 -1.61
N ARG A 228 -19.31 6.20 -2.25
CA ARG A 228 -20.05 5.04 -1.72
C ARG A 228 -19.53 4.58 -0.36
N ILE A 229 -18.21 4.55 -0.16
CA ILE A 229 -17.61 4.20 1.13
C ILE A 229 -17.94 5.26 2.20
N ARG A 230 -17.83 6.54 1.86
CA ARG A 230 -18.16 7.65 2.79
C ARG A 230 -19.64 7.68 3.17
N ALA A 231 -20.53 7.30 2.25
CA ALA A 231 -21.96 7.19 2.51
C ALA A 231 -22.31 6.11 3.56
N LEU A 232 -21.37 5.21 3.92
CA LEU A 232 -21.55 4.28 5.04
C LEU A 232 -21.46 4.98 6.40
N GLU A 233 -20.91 6.19 6.46
CA GLU A 233 -20.74 6.97 7.69
C GLU A 233 -20.01 6.16 8.79
N LEU A 234 -18.89 5.51 8.42
CA LEU A 234 -18.07 4.79 9.40
C LEU A 234 -17.41 5.79 10.36
N PRO A 235 -17.42 5.52 11.69
CA PRO A 235 -16.71 6.38 12.62
C PRO A 235 -15.22 6.49 12.25
N SER A 236 -14.70 7.72 12.16
CA SER A 236 -13.29 7.96 11.77
C SER A 236 -12.28 7.33 12.72
N ALA A 237 -12.64 7.16 13.99
CA ALA A 237 -11.82 6.57 15.04
C ALA A 237 -12.04 5.04 15.22
N LEU A 238 -12.90 4.41 14.42
CA LEU A 238 -13.38 3.03 14.62
C LEU A 238 -12.28 2.01 14.92
N PHE A 239 -11.13 2.12 14.27
CA PHE A 239 -9.99 1.21 14.42
C PHE A 239 -8.73 1.88 14.98
N ASN A 240 -8.82 3.10 15.53
CA ASN A 240 -7.65 3.82 16.03
C ASN A 240 -6.94 3.10 17.21
N HIS A 241 -7.68 2.35 18.01
CA HIS A 241 -7.16 1.59 19.15
C HIS A 241 -6.71 0.18 18.77
N ALA A 242 -6.94 -0.26 17.52
CA ALA A 242 -6.54 -1.58 17.05
C ALA A 242 -5.18 -1.54 16.35
N ALA A 243 -4.35 -2.56 16.58
CA ALA A 243 -3.08 -2.66 15.88
C ALA A 243 -3.29 -2.73 14.36
N PRO A 244 -2.51 -1.99 13.56
CA PRO A 244 -2.66 -1.98 12.10
C PRO A 244 -2.63 -3.38 11.47
N LYS A 245 -1.80 -4.28 11.99
CA LYS A 245 -1.71 -5.67 11.53
C LYS A 245 -3.01 -6.45 11.76
N LEU A 246 -3.68 -6.23 12.88
CA LEU A 246 -4.96 -6.86 13.17
C LEU A 246 -6.05 -6.39 12.20
N VAL A 247 -6.17 -5.07 12.00
CA VAL A 247 -7.11 -4.49 11.02
C VAL A 247 -6.83 -5.01 9.61
N GLN A 248 -5.55 -5.12 9.23
CA GLN A 248 -5.15 -5.66 7.94
C GLN A 248 -5.54 -7.15 7.77
N GLN A 249 -5.52 -7.95 8.83
CA GLN A 249 -6.02 -9.34 8.78
C GLN A 249 -7.51 -9.39 8.46
N TYR A 250 -8.34 -8.57 9.13
CA TYR A 250 -9.77 -8.47 8.84
C TYR A 250 -10.02 -7.97 7.41
N ARG A 251 -9.28 -6.95 6.97
CA ARG A 251 -9.35 -6.43 5.60
C ARG A 251 -9.03 -7.50 4.57
N ARG A 252 -7.93 -8.25 4.75
CA ARG A 252 -7.53 -9.34 3.84
C ARG A 252 -8.60 -10.42 3.76
N ARG A 253 -9.15 -10.83 4.90
CA ARG A 253 -10.22 -11.80 4.97
C ARG A 253 -11.46 -11.29 4.22
N ALA A 254 -11.90 -10.06 4.45
CA ALA A 254 -13.02 -9.46 3.73
C ALA A 254 -12.75 -9.34 2.22
N SER A 255 -11.50 -9.12 1.80
CA SER A 255 -11.14 -9.04 0.37
C SER A 255 -11.21 -10.38 -0.33
N THR A 256 -10.81 -11.47 0.34
CA THR A 256 -10.78 -12.82 -0.25
C THR A 256 -12.15 -13.52 -0.21
N GLU A 257 -12.93 -13.31 0.84
CA GLU A 257 -14.24 -13.95 0.98
C GLU A 257 -15.27 -13.33 0.01
N PRO A 258 -16.03 -14.13 -0.73
CA PRO A 258 -17.11 -13.63 -1.58
C PRO A 258 -18.26 -13.05 -0.72
N PRO A 259 -19.08 -12.13 -1.25
CA PRO A 259 -20.20 -11.52 -0.49
C PRO A 259 -21.17 -12.53 0.13
N ARG A 260 -21.38 -13.67 -0.53
CA ARG A 260 -22.22 -14.76 -0.01
C ARG A 260 -21.68 -15.33 1.30
N GLU A 261 -20.37 -15.56 1.39
CA GLU A 261 -19.75 -16.08 2.61
C GLU A 261 -19.72 -15.03 3.72
N LEU A 262 -19.44 -13.77 3.37
CA LEU A 262 -19.50 -12.66 4.33
C LEU A 262 -20.90 -12.54 4.97
N ARG A 263 -21.96 -12.76 4.21
CA ARG A 263 -23.35 -12.77 4.74
C ARG A 263 -23.63 -13.89 5.76
N ARG A 264 -22.92 -15.02 5.64
CA ARG A 264 -23.10 -16.17 6.55
C ARG A 264 -22.49 -15.98 7.92
N HIS A 265 -21.52 -15.04 8.05
CA HIS A 265 -20.95 -14.77 9.36
C HIS A 265 -21.96 -14.17 10.33
N PRO A 266 -21.81 -14.43 11.64
CA PRO A 266 -22.55 -13.73 12.68
C PRO A 266 -22.44 -12.20 12.49
N PRO A 267 -23.50 -11.44 12.84
CA PRO A 267 -23.55 -9.98 12.57
C PRO A 267 -22.30 -9.21 13.02
N GLY A 268 -21.78 -9.47 14.23
CA GLY A 268 -20.57 -8.80 14.73
C GLY A 268 -19.37 -9.02 13.83
N ILE A 269 -19.10 -10.26 13.43
CA ILE A 269 -17.95 -10.60 12.55
C ILE A 269 -18.17 -9.99 11.17
N ARG A 270 -19.36 -10.14 10.60
CA ARG A 270 -19.71 -9.60 9.29
C ARG A 270 -19.50 -8.10 9.21
N TYR A 271 -20.00 -7.35 10.18
CA TYR A 271 -19.86 -5.89 10.22
C TYR A 271 -18.40 -5.48 10.38
N THR A 272 -17.65 -6.14 11.26
CA THR A 272 -16.23 -5.84 11.46
C THR A 272 -15.40 -6.09 10.20
N LEU A 273 -15.63 -7.22 9.50
CA LEU A 273 -14.94 -7.55 8.26
C LEU A 273 -15.16 -6.49 7.18
N VAL A 274 -16.44 -6.15 6.93
CA VAL A 274 -16.78 -5.16 5.88
C VAL A 274 -16.34 -3.77 6.28
N ALA A 275 -16.51 -3.38 7.55
CA ALA A 275 -16.04 -2.08 8.05
C ALA A 275 -14.50 -1.95 7.95
N ALA A 276 -13.74 -2.97 8.33
CA ALA A 276 -12.27 -2.96 8.21
C ALA A 276 -11.82 -2.85 6.74
N PHE A 277 -12.52 -3.55 5.84
CA PHE A 277 -12.28 -3.42 4.41
C PHE A 277 -12.54 -1.99 3.91
N CYS A 278 -13.72 -1.44 4.17
CA CYS A 278 -14.10 -0.10 3.70
C CYS A 278 -13.21 0.99 4.31
N TRP A 279 -12.87 0.88 5.61
CA TRP A 279 -12.03 1.85 6.32
C TRP A 279 -10.60 1.93 5.77
N GLN A 280 -10.02 0.80 5.33
CA GLN A 280 -8.72 0.81 4.66
C GLN A 280 -8.84 1.16 3.19
N ARG A 281 -9.89 0.67 2.50
CA ARG A 281 -10.10 0.94 1.07
C ARG A 281 -10.32 2.42 0.80
N GLU A 282 -10.94 3.16 1.72
CA GLU A 282 -11.06 4.62 1.62
C GLU A 282 -9.69 5.29 1.47
N ARG A 283 -8.71 4.89 2.29
CA ARG A 283 -7.34 5.43 2.23
C ARG A 283 -6.62 5.03 0.95
N GLU A 284 -6.75 3.77 0.56
CA GLU A 284 -6.18 3.27 -0.69
C GLU A 284 -6.72 4.03 -1.90
N ILE A 285 -8.05 4.24 -1.96
CA ILE A 285 -8.65 5.00 -3.05
C ILE A 285 -8.17 6.46 -3.07
N MET A 286 -8.00 7.09 -1.91
CA MET A 286 -7.43 8.44 -1.85
C MET A 286 -6.01 8.47 -2.41
N ASP A 287 -5.14 7.51 -2.05
CA ASP A 287 -3.79 7.40 -2.58
C ASP A 287 -3.81 7.12 -4.11
N ASP A 288 -4.71 6.24 -4.57
CA ASP A 288 -4.93 5.95 -5.98
C ASP A 288 -5.38 7.19 -6.76
N LEU A 289 -6.32 7.98 -6.22
CA LEU A 289 -6.80 9.22 -6.83
C LEU A 289 -5.70 10.27 -6.98
N VAL A 290 -4.87 10.44 -5.96
CA VAL A 290 -3.70 11.34 -6.02
C VAL A 290 -2.74 10.87 -7.11
N THR A 291 -2.45 9.58 -7.16
CA THR A 291 -1.58 8.98 -8.19
C THR A 291 -2.14 9.17 -9.58
N LEU A 292 -3.42 8.90 -9.78
CA LEU A 292 -4.11 9.10 -11.07
C LEU A 292 -4.09 10.57 -11.48
N LEU A 293 -4.32 11.50 -10.56
CA LEU A 293 -4.28 12.93 -10.82
C LEU A 293 -2.90 13.39 -11.31
N ILE A 294 -1.85 13.01 -10.59
CA ILE A 294 -0.46 13.31 -10.97
C ILE A 294 -0.16 12.80 -12.39
N GLN A 295 -0.54 11.56 -12.68
CA GLN A 295 -0.28 10.93 -13.96
C GLN A 295 -1.10 11.54 -15.11
N ILE A 296 -2.35 11.94 -14.86
CA ILE A 296 -3.20 12.59 -15.88
C ILE A 296 -2.62 13.96 -16.25
N ILE A 297 -2.25 14.79 -15.27
CA ILE A 297 -1.65 16.10 -15.50
C ILE A 297 -0.32 15.96 -16.24
N HIS A 298 0.51 15.01 -15.85
CA HIS A 298 1.77 14.72 -16.54
C HIS A 298 1.56 14.31 -18.00
N ARG A 299 0.59 13.44 -18.26
CA ARG A 299 0.26 13.00 -19.63
C ARG A 299 -0.24 14.15 -20.50
N LEU A 300 -1.01 15.08 -19.93
CA LEU A 300 -1.46 16.28 -20.63
C LEU A 300 -0.27 17.09 -21.16
N SER A 301 0.69 17.41 -20.28
CA SER A 301 1.88 18.19 -20.62
C SER A 301 2.73 17.48 -21.69
N ILE A 302 3.12 16.23 -21.45
CA ILE A 302 3.96 15.46 -22.40
C ILE A 302 3.27 15.29 -23.76
N SER A 303 1.95 15.05 -23.78
CA SER A 303 1.24 14.87 -25.04
C SER A 303 1.20 16.16 -25.85
N ALA A 304 1.06 17.30 -25.19
CA ALA A 304 1.11 18.63 -25.85
C ALA A 304 2.50 18.92 -26.39
N GLU A 305 3.56 18.74 -25.57
CA GLU A 305 4.97 18.92 -25.97
C GLU A 305 5.30 18.06 -27.20
N LYS A 306 5.06 16.75 -27.14
CA LYS A 306 5.30 15.84 -28.27
C LYS A 306 4.51 16.19 -29.54
N ARG A 307 3.36 16.83 -29.39
CA ARG A 307 2.57 17.27 -30.55
C ARG A 307 3.17 18.52 -31.17
N VAL A 308 3.56 19.50 -30.35
CA VAL A 308 4.23 20.73 -30.80
C VAL A 308 5.58 20.39 -31.43
N GLU A 309 6.40 19.51 -30.81
CA GLU A 309 7.64 19.02 -31.39
C GLU A 309 7.45 18.41 -32.78
N ARG A 310 6.42 17.56 -32.94
CA ARG A 310 6.10 16.96 -34.26
C ARG A 310 5.67 18.00 -35.28
N GLU A 311 4.89 19.00 -34.85
CA GLU A 311 4.47 20.13 -35.69
C GLU A 311 5.67 20.98 -36.11
N LEU A 312 6.60 21.24 -35.19
CA LEU A 312 7.88 21.94 -35.48
C LEU A 312 8.76 21.13 -36.44
N ILE A 313 8.97 19.83 -36.19
CA ILE A 313 9.73 18.96 -37.12
C ILE A 313 9.09 18.93 -38.51
N ALA A 314 7.76 18.92 -38.57
CA ALA A 314 7.06 19.00 -39.85
C ALA A 314 7.24 20.36 -40.53
N SER A 315 7.28 21.45 -39.74
CA SER A 315 7.58 22.79 -40.27
C SER A 315 9.02 22.90 -40.74
N PHE A 316 10.00 22.35 -40.01
CA PHE A 316 11.42 22.27 -40.42
C PHE A 316 11.57 21.53 -41.77
N LYS A 317 10.86 20.43 -41.98
CA LYS A 317 10.84 19.73 -43.28
C LYS A 317 10.25 20.58 -44.41
N ARG A 318 9.32 21.49 -44.10
CA ARG A 318 8.83 22.50 -45.08
C ARG A 318 9.85 23.62 -45.28
N VAL A 319 10.56 24.03 -44.21
CA VAL A 319 11.63 25.04 -44.25
C VAL A 319 12.75 24.61 -45.20
N ASN A 320 13.18 23.35 -45.18
CA ASN A 320 14.18 22.85 -46.15
C ASN A 320 13.77 23.02 -47.60
N ARG A 321 12.47 22.94 -47.91
CA ARG A 321 11.97 23.34 -49.27
C ARG A 321 11.94 24.85 -49.44
N LYS A 322 11.75 25.63 -48.36
CA LYS A 322 11.72 27.07 -48.37
C LYS A 322 13.13 27.67 -48.52
N GLU A 323 14.13 27.12 -47.89
CA GLU A 323 15.53 27.50 -48.11
C GLU A 323 15.91 27.32 -49.54
N ALA A 324 15.54 26.20 -50.16
CA ALA A 324 15.77 26.00 -51.59
C ALA A 324 14.98 27.00 -52.46
N LEU A 325 13.79 27.40 -52.02
CA LEU A 325 13.00 28.42 -52.72
C LEU A 325 13.56 29.80 -52.54
N LEU A 326 13.96 30.20 -51.33
CA LEU A 326 14.64 31.45 -50.99
C LEU A 326 15.98 31.58 -51.75
N LEU A 327 16.75 30.47 -51.83
CA LEU A 327 17.98 30.43 -52.61
C LEU A 327 17.70 30.64 -54.11
N LYS A 328 16.63 30.06 -54.66
CA LYS A 328 16.22 30.28 -56.04
C LYS A 328 15.78 31.73 -56.28
N ILE A 329 15.02 32.33 -55.35
CA ILE A 329 14.61 33.74 -55.41
C ILE A 329 15.84 34.64 -55.37
N ALA A 330 16.78 34.44 -54.39
CA ALA A 330 18.01 35.20 -54.30
C ALA A 330 18.88 35.06 -55.55
N THR A 331 18.99 33.82 -56.09
CA THR A 331 19.76 33.58 -57.33
C THR A 331 19.13 34.26 -58.53
N ALA A 332 17.80 34.28 -58.66
CA ALA A 332 17.11 34.99 -59.70
C ALA A 332 17.30 36.50 -59.59
N SER A 333 17.18 37.07 -58.41
CA SER A 333 17.41 38.50 -58.15
C SER A 333 18.86 38.95 -58.42
N LEU A 334 19.84 38.09 -58.09
CA LEU A 334 21.27 38.38 -58.36
C LEU A 334 21.58 38.31 -59.86
N LYS A 335 20.91 37.50 -60.64
CA LYS A 335 21.07 37.38 -62.10
C LYS A 335 20.50 38.57 -62.84
N GLN A 336 19.47 39.24 -62.34
CA GLN A 336 18.83 40.40 -62.92
C GLN A 336 18.53 41.45 -61.83
N PRO A 337 19.56 42.16 -61.35
CA PRO A 337 19.45 43.08 -60.18
C PRO A 337 18.54 44.28 -60.48
N ASP A 338 18.43 44.75 -61.71
CA ASP A 338 17.59 45.89 -62.10
C ASP A 338 16.19 45.44 -62.60
N GLY A 339 15.88 44.14 -62.55
CA GLY A 339 14.60 43.59 -63.01
C GLY A 339 13.47 43.87 -62.00
N ALA A 340 12.28 44.13 -62.52
CA ALA A 340 11.09 44.26 -61.65
C ALA A 340 10.81 42.94 -60.93
N VAL A 341 10.43 42.99 -59.67
CA VAL A 341 10.07 41.82 -58.80
C VAL A 341 9.04 40.92 -59.52
N LYS A 342 8.11 41.53 -60.26
CA LYS A 342 7.11 40.83 -61.02
C LYS A 342 7.69 39.93 -62.11
N ASP A 343 8.76 40.34 -62.74
CA ASP A 343 9.36 39.65 -63.88
C ASP A 343 10.48 38.67 -63.45
N VAL A 344 11.13 38.93 -62.32
CA VAL A 344 12.27 38.15 -61.82
C VAL A 344 11.89 37.16 -60.72
N VAL A 345 11.04 37.57 -59.77
CA VAL A 345 10.78 36.79 -58.55
C VAL A 345 9.47 36.00 -58.69
N TYR A 346 8.41 36.57 -59.29
CA TYR A 346 7.12 35.88 -59.40
C TYR A 346 7.18 34.64 -60.26
N PRO A 347 8.00 34.47 -61.30
CA PRO A 347 8.16 33.21 -62.01
C PRO A 347 8.78 32.10 -61.16
N VAL A 348 9.51 32.45 -60.08
CA VAL A 348 10.14 31.50 -59.14
C VAL A 348 9.24 31.21 -57.94
N ALA A 349 8.59 32.24 -57.42
CA ALA A 349 7.62 32.14 -56.30
C ALA A 349 6.50 33.15 -56.53
N GLY A 350 5.30 32.70 -56.77
CA GLY A 350 4.13 33.58 -56.98
C GLY A 350 3.84 34.47 -55.77
N PRO A 351 3.08 35.56 -55.95
CA PRO A 351 2.80 36.55 -54.90
C PRO A 351 2.15 35.90 -53.66
N GLU A 352 1.24 34.93 -53.86
CA GLU A 352 0.60 34.20 -52.77
C GLU A 352 1.62 33.37 -51.94
N THR A 353 2.62 32.77 -52.60
CA THR A 353 3.66 31.99 -51.92
C THR A 353 4.61 32.92 -51.15
N LEU A 354 4.91 34.09 -51.66
CA LEU A 354 5.73 35.10 -50.96
C LEU A 354 4.98 35.66 -49.75
N GLN A 355 3.69 35.97 -49.90
CA GLN A 355 2.86 36.43 -48.79
C GLN A 355 2.75 35.35 -47.70
N ALA A 356 2.53 34.09 -48.04
CA ALA A 356 2.51 33.00 -47.10
C ALA A 356 3.85 32.81 -46.34
N LEU A 357 4.99 33.06 -47.00
CA LEU A 357 6.30 33.04 -46.35
C LEU A 357 6.47 34.20 -45.36
N VAL A 358 5.97 35.39 -45.66
CA VAL A 358 6.01 36.56 -44.78
C VAL A 358 5.07 36.35 -43.58
N ASP A 359 3.82 35.92 -43.85
CA ASP A 359 2.81 35.68 -42.81
C ASP A 359 3.28 34.62 -41.80
N GLU A 360 3.96 33.57 -42.28
CA GLU A 360 4.50 32.52 -41.39
C GLU A 360 5.67 33.01 -40.50
N GLN A 361 6.48 33.97 -40.98
CA GLN A 361 7.56 34.56 -40.24
C GLN A 361 7.06 35.57 -39.18
N THR A 362 5.97 36.27 -39.47
CA THR A 362 5.35 37.28 -38.62
C THR A 362 4.39 36.67 -37.57
N ALA A 363 3.87 35.48 -37.81
CA ALA A 363 2.97 34.75 -36.87
C ALA A 363 3.78 33.95 -35.83
N GLY A 364 4.73 34.58 -35.17
CA GLY A 364 5.67 33.92 -34.23
C GLY A 364 5.10 33.68 -32.85
N GLU A 365 4.15 32.72 -32.70
CA GLU A 365 3.92 32.15 -31.37
C GLU A 365 5.16 31.41 -30.86
N THR A 366 5.54 31.68 -29.64
CA THR A 366 6.65 30.97 -28.95
C THR A 366 6.34 29.49 -28.81
N TYR A 367 7.36 28.68 -28.58
CA TYR A 367 7.19 27.26 -28.28
C TYR A 367 6.25 27.05 -27.08
N GLU A 368 6.44 27.85 -26.04
CA GLU A 368 5.66 27.78 -24.80
C GLU A 368 4.19 28.11 -25.03
N GLU A 369 3.89 29.16 -25.82
CA GLU A 369 2.51 29.52 -26.20
C GLU A 369 1.83 28.39 -26.99
N LYS A 370 2.53 27.77 -27.93
CA LYS A 370 2.00 26.63 -28.70
C LYS A 370 1.70 25.43 -27.80
N VAL A 371 2.61 25.09 -26.88
CA VAL A 371 2.42 24.01 -25.91
C VAL A 371 1.21 24.32 -25.01
N HIS A 372 1.13 25.55 -24.49
CA HIS A 372 0.03 25.98 -23.64
C HIS A 372 -1.32 25.95 -24.37
N THR A 373 -1.40 26.40 -25.60
CA THR A 373 -2.60 26.33 -26.44
C THR A 373 -3.07 24.87 -26.63
N ARG A 374 -2.12 23.92 -26.81
CA ARG A 374 -2.44 22.49 -26.93
C ARG A 374 -2.90 21.87 -25.62
N ILE A 375 -2.26 22.23 -24.50
CA ILE A 375 -2.69 21.82 -23.16
C ILE A 375 -4.12 22.32 -22.91
N ARG A 376 -4.39 23.60 -23.17
CA ARG A 376 -5.70 24.24 -23.00
C ARG A 376 -6.79 23.52 -23.80
N ALA A 377 -6.56 23.25 -25.08
CA ALA A 377 -7.52 22.54 -25.93
C ALA A 377 -7.84 21.13 -25.40
N SER A 378 -6.80 20.38 -25.00
CA SER A 378 -6.96 19.04 -24.42
C SER A 378 -7.67 19.07 -23.06
N TYR A 379 -7.32 20.06 -22.20
CA TYR A 379 -7.93 20.25 -20.90
C TYR A 379 -9.43 20.56 -21.02
N LEU A 380 -9.81 21.52 -21.83
CA LEU A 380 -11.21 21.90 -22.07
C LEU A 380 -12.06 20.73 -22.57
N HIS A 381 -11.51 19.94 -23.51
CA HIS A 381 -12.26 18.88 -24.16
C HIS A 381 -12.45 17.65 -23.27
N HIS A 382 -11.43 17.28 -22.49
CA HIS A 382 -11.40 15.99 -21.82
C HIS A 382 -11.35 16.06 -20.30
N TYR A 383 -10.66 17.04 -19.71
CA TYR A 383 -10.26 16.97 -18.30
C TYR A 383 -10.94 17.98 -17.38
N ARG A 384 -11.48 19.08 -17.89
CA ARG A 384 -12.12 20.10 -17.07
C ARG A 384 -13.27 19.57 -16.22
N ARG A 385 -13.98 18.55 -16.71
CA ARG A 385 -15.06 17.87 -15.98
C ARG A 385 -14.62 17.13 -14.72
N MET A 386 -13.33 16.80 -14.61
CA MET A 386 -12.82 16.07 -13.45
C MET A 386 -12.53 16.98 -12.25
N VAL A 387 -12.23 18.26 -12.51
CA VAL A 387 -11.76 19.18 -11.46
C VAL A 387 -12.78 19.34 -10.34
N PRO A 388 -14.07 19.64 -10.60
CA PRO A 388 -15.08 19.70 -9.54
C PRO A 388 -15.14 18.40 -8.73
N ALA A 389 -15.19 17.25 -9.40
CA ALA A 389 -15.30 15.96 -8.75
C ALA A 389 -14.09 15.66 -7.86
N ILE A 390 -12.88 16.05 -8.27
CA ILE A 390 -11.66 15.90 -7.46
C ILE A 390 -11.69 16.84 -6.25
N LEU A 391 -12.04 18.11 -6.45
CA LEU A 391 -12.09 19.11 -5.39
C LEU A 391 -13.15 18.80 -4.33
N ASP A 392 -14.21 18.08 -4.71
CA ASP A 392 -15.22 17.58 -3.78
C ASP A 392 -14.78 16.29 -3.07
N ALA A 393 -14.05 15.43 -3.76
CA ALA A 393 -13.62 14.14 -3.22
C ALA A 393 -12.39 14.24 -2.31
N LEU A 394 -11.45 15.16 -2.60
CA LEU A 394 -10.18 15.29 -1.90
C LEU A 394 -10.08 16.65 -1.18
N SER A 395 -9.58 16.61 0.04
CA SER A 395 -9.21 17.79 0.81
C SER A 395 -7.68 17.85 0.91
N PHE A 396 -7.09 18.93 0.40
CA PHE A 396 -5.65 19.14 0.41
C PHE A 396 -5.26 20.01 1.61
N HIS A 397 -4.38 19.48 2.46
CA HIS A 397 -3.85 20.18 3.64
C HIS A 397 -2.34 20.02 3.71
N SER A 398 -1.65 21.05 4.15
CA SER A 398 -0.22 21.01 4.40
C SER A 398 0.18 22.00 5.48
N ASN A 399 1.14 21.61 6.32
CA ASN A 399 1.76 22.52 7.31
C ASN A 399 2.98 23.25 6.72
N ASN A 400 3.32 23.02 5.45
CA ASN A 400 4.45 23.67 4.77
C ASN A 400 3.96 24.98 4.13
N GLU A 401 4.58 26.10 4.49
CA GLU A 401 4.25 27.42 3.98
C GLU A 401 4.40 27.50 2.44
N HIS A 402 5.37 26.82 1.85
CA HIS A 402 5.55 26.78 0.39
C HIS A 402 4.42 26.06 -0.37
N HIS A 403 3.53 25.38 0.33
CA HIS A 403 2.37 24.72 -0.28
C HIS A 403 1.09 25.56 -0.14
N GLN A 404 1.07 26.56 0.76
CA GLN A 404 -0.10 27.37 1.03
C GLN A 404 -0.65 28.11 -0.19
N PRO A 405 0.19 28.69 -1.10
CA PRO A 405 -0.32 29.33 -2.29
C PRO A 405 -1.17 28.38 -3.17
N VAL A 406 -0.71 27.15 -3.36
CA VAL A 406 -1.46 26.16 -4.15
C VAL A 406 -2.76 25.75 -3.45
N ILE A 407 -2.77 25.61 -2.12
CA ILE A 407 -3.98 25.27 -1.35
C ILE A 407 -5.02 26.41 -1.44
N GLN A 408 -4.56 27.66 -1.33
CA GLN A 408 -5.43 28.84 -1.48
C GLN A 408 -6.00 28.90 -2.90
N ALA A 409 -5.17 28.69 -3.92
CA ALA A 409 -5.62 28.63 -5.31
C ALA A 409 -6.67 27.53 -5.56
N LEU A 410 -6.48 26.34 -4.98
CA LEU A 410 -7.49 25.26 -5.04
C LEU A 410 -8.81 25.65 -4.38
N THR A 411 -8.78 26.43 -3.31
CA THR A 411 -9.98 26.95 -2.66
C THR A 411 -10.74 27.91 -3.57
N ILE A 412 -10.00 28.76 -4.32
CA ILE A 412 -10.59 29.64 -5.33
C ILE A 412 -11.21 28.81 -6.45
N LEU A 413 -10.48 27.81 -6.99
CA LEU A 413 -11.02 26.90 -8.01
C LEU A 413 -12.34 26.26 -7.55
N LYS A 414 -12.39 25.80 -6.32
CA LYS A 414 -13.60 25.18 -5.75
C LYS A 414 -14.77 26.16 -5.66
N ARG A 415 -14.52 27.43 -5.29
CA ARG A 415 -15.55 28.48 -5.24
C ARG A 415 -16.17 28.75 -6.61
N TYR A 416 -15.38 28.69 -7.67
CA TYR A 416 -15.80 28.97 -9.04
C TYR A 416 -16.14 27.72 -9.85
N GLN A 417 -16.17 26.53 -9.28
CA GLN A 417 -16.32 25.27 -10.02
C GLN A 417 -17.56 25.23 -10.91
N ASP A 418 -18.68 25.79 -10.45
CA ASP A 418 -19.97 25.82 -11.18
C ASP A 418 -20.15 27.07 -12.06
N SER A 419 -19.19 28.01 -12.03
CA SER A 419 -19.27 29.23 -12.82
C SER A 419 -18.97 28.98 -14.31
N THR A 420 -19.70 29.60 -15.20
CA THR A 420 -19.48 29.58 -16.65
C THR A 420 -18.69 30.77 -17.18
N ARG A 421 -18.33 31.72 -16.32
CA ARG A 421 -17.63 32.97 -16.71
C ARG A 421 -16.23 32.65 -17.26
N ARG A 422 -15.78 33.44 -18.20
CA ARG A 422 -14.46 33.34 -18.83
C ARG A 422 -13.34 33.83 -17.91
N PHE A 423 -13.59 34.89 -17.15
CA PHE A 423 -12.66 35.54 -16.22
C PHE A 423 -13.17 35.42 -14.79
N TYR A 424 -12.26 35.57 -13.83
CA TYR A 424 -12.62 35.77 -12.42
C TYR A 424 -13.23 37.16 -12.20
N ASP A 425 -13.90 37.35 -11.08
CA ASP A 425 -14.39 38.67 -10.67
C ASP A 425 -13.21 39.63 -10.44
N SER A 426 -13.39 40.93 -10.70
CA SER A 426 -12.29 41.91 -10.69
C SER A 426 -11.74 42.14 -9.26
N ASP A 427 -12.52 41.84 -8.24
CA ASP A 427 -12.20 41.93 -6.84
C ASP A 427 -11.69 40.62 -6.22
N GLU A 428 -11.58 39.54 -7.02
CA GLU A 428 -11.02 38.27 -6.54
C GLU A 428 -9.49 38.36 -6.45
N ASP A 429 -8.96 38.17 -5.25
CA ASP A 429 -7.53 38.14 -4.96
C ASP A 429 -6.95 36.79 -5.41
N LEU A 430 -6.49 36.72 -6.65
CA LEU A 430 -5.91 35.51 -7.24
C LEU A 430 -4.47 35.30 -6.78
N VAL A 431 -4.16 34.08 -6.38
CA VAL A 431 -2.82 33.70 -5.97
C VAL A 431 -1.93 33.53 -7.22
N ILE A 432 -0.99 34.45 -7.40
CA ILE A 432 -0.03 34.46 -8.52
C ILE A 432 1.28 33.79 -8.14
N GLU A 433 1.88 34.25 -7.03
CA GLU A 433 3.19 33.77 -6.58
C GLU A 433 3.13 32.31 -6.15
N GLY A 434 4.05 31.49 -6.66
CA GLY A 434 4.12 30.06 -6.36
C GLY A 434 3.06 29.19 -7.08
N VAL A 435 2.21 29.78 -7.92
CA VAL A 435 1.17 29.11 -8.71
C VAL A 435 1.34 29.36 -10.20
N LEU A 436 1.54 30.60 -10.61
CA LEU A 436 1.69 30.99 -11.99
C LEU A 436 3.19 31.11 -12.36
N PRO A 437 3.57 30.80 -13.62
CA PRO A 437 4.93 31.07 -14.12
C PRO A 437 5.22 32.58 -14.18
N THR A 438 6.47 32.98 -14.21
CA THR A 438 6.88 34.38 -14.32
C THR A 438 6.37 35.05 -15.58
N THR A 439 6.16 34.28 -16.66
CA THR A 439 5.61 34.71 -17.95
C THR A 439 4.07 34.65 -18.00
N TRP A 440 3.41 34.66 -16.84
CA TRP A 440 1.94 34.51 -16.76
C TRP A 440 1.14 35.54 -17.56
N PRO A 441 1.56 36.83 -17.69
CA PRO A 441 0.75 37.79 -18.45
C PRO A 441 0.53 37.35 -19.91
N GLU A 442 1.54 36.70 -20.50
CA GLU A 442 1.52 36.23 -21.88
C GLU A 442 0.77 34.90 -22.04
N LEU A 443 0.90 34.01 -21.05
CA LEU A 443 0.35 32.65 -21.13
C LEU A 443 -1.07 32.54 -20.56
N VAL A 444 -1.39 33.29 -19.53
CA VAL A 444 -2.61 33.15 -18.72
C VAL A 444 -3.52 34.35 -18.86
N GLY A 445 -2.93 35.53 -19.10
CA GLY A 445 -3.64 36.78 -19.34
C GLY A 445 -4.35 36.81 -20.70
N GLU A 446 -5.48 37.43 -20.76
CA GLU A 446 -6.20 37.77 -22.00
C GLU A 446 -6.71 39.18 -21.87
N THR A 447 -6.64 39.94 -22.96
CA THR A 447 -7.17 41.31 -23.00
C THR A 447 -8.70 41.22 -23.04
N ASP A 448 -9.39 41.92 -22.15
CA ASP A 448 -10.85 42.00 -22.14
C ASP A 448 -11.37 43.07 -23.11
N SER A 449 -12.70 43.29 -23.13
CA SER A 449 -13.35 44.28 -24.00
C SER A 449 -12.91 45.69 -23.70
N ASP A 450 -12.40 45.97 -22.52
CA ASP A 450 -12.00 47.29 -22.03
C ASP A 450 -10.49 47.55 -22.21
N GLY A 451 -9.76 46.56 -22.77
CA GLY A 451 -8.32 46.62 -23.03
C GLY A 451 -7.43 46.26 -21.82
N GLU A 452 -8.01 45.81 -20.71
CA GLU A 452 -7.26 45.36 -19.54
C GLU A 452 -6.88 43.88 -19.64
N ILE A 453 -5.69 43.54 -19.14
CA ILE A 453 -5.23 42.16 -19.04
C ILE A 453 -5.90 41.48 -17.84
N ARG A 454 -6.76 40.53 -18.08
CA ARG A 454 -7.44 39.75 -17.07
C ARG A 454 -7.04 38.29 -17.15
N ILE A 455 -6.98 37.60 -16.00
CA ILE A 455 -6.61 36.19 -15.91
C ILE A 455 -7.75 35.34 -16.42
N ASN A 456 -7.47 34.55 -17.49
CA ASN A 456 -8.40 33.56 -18.01
C ASN A 456 -8.51 32.37 -17.06
N ARG A 457 -9.74 32.02 -16.69
CA ARG A 457 -10.00 30.95 -15.71
C ARG A 457 -9.43 29.59 -16.10
N VAL A 458 -9.59 29.21 -17.38
CA VAL A 458 -9.10 27.91 -17.87
C VAL A 458 -7.59 27.83 -17.78
N ASN A 459 -6.91 28.90 -18.14
CA ASN A 459 -5.46 28.99 -18.08
C ASN A 459 -4.97 28.92 -16.63
N TYR A 460 -5.64 29.64 -15.72
CA TYR A 460 -5.36 29.60 -14.29
C TYR A 460 -5.59 28.21 -13.69
N GLU A 461 -6.72 27.56 -13.99
CA GLU A 461 -7.02 26.19 -13.57
C GLU A 461 -5.88 25.22 -13.97
N ILE A 462 -5.35 25.33 -15.19
CA ILE A 462 -4.25 24.51 -15.67
C ILE A 462 -2.98 24.74 -14.86
N CYS A 463 -2.61 26.01 -14.63
CA CYS A 463 -1.42 26.35 -13.83
C CYS A 463 -1.52 25.85 -12.38
N VAL A 464 -2.68 26.03 -11.75
CA VAL A 464 -2.92 25.51 -10.39
C VAL A 464 -2.76 24.00 -10.34
N LEU A 465 -3.31 23.27 -11.32
CA LEU A 465 -3.17 21.81 -11.38
C LEU A 465 -1.72 21.37 -11.62
N GLN A 466 -0.96 22.09 -12.45
CA GLN A 466 0.46 21.83 -12.67
C GLN A 466 1.26 22.07 -11.39
N ALA A 467 1.04 23.19 -10.71
CA ALA A 467 1.68 23.49 -9.42
C ALA A 467 1.32 22.45 -8.34
N LEU A 468 0.05 22.04 -8.27
CA LEU A 468 -0.39 20.96 -7.38
C LEU A 468 0.36 19.66 -7.66
N ARG A 469 0.45 19.26 -8.93
CA ARG A 469 1.19 18.06 -9.33
C ARG A 469 2.64 18.08 -8.86
N GLU A 470 3.33 19.21 -9.04
CA GLU A 470 4.72 19.35 -8.62
C GLU A 470 4.89 19.18 -7.11
N LYS A 471 4.00 19.81 -6.30
CA LYS A 471 4.03 19.66 -4.85
C LYS A 471 3.72 18.22 -4.40
N LEU A 472 2.73 17.58 -5.00
CA LEU A 472 2.38 16.18 -4.70
C LEU A 472 3.51 15.22 -5.10
N TYR A 473 4.17 15.45 -6.24
CA TYR A 473 5.29 14.64 -6.68
C TYR A 473 6.50 14.76 -5.74
N GLN A 474 6.84 15.98 -5.30
CA GLN A 474 7.89 16.21 -4.30
C GLN A 474 7.58 15.48 -2.98
N MET A 475 6.33 15.50 -2.51
CA MET A 475 5.90 14.79 -1.30
C MET A 475 6.00 13.28 -1.46
N SER A 476 5.67 12.72 -2.62
CA SER A 476 5.72 11.28 -2.88
C SER A 476 7.17 10.76 -2.88
N ILE A 477 8.11 11.51 -3.44
CA ILE A 477 9.54 11.19 -3.40
C ILE A 477 10.07 11.24 -1.97
N ALA A 478 9.71 12.25 -1.19
CA ALA A 478 10.11 12.38 0.20
C ALA A 478 9.60 11.23 1.09
N LYS A 479 8.39 10.73 0.82
CA LYS A 479 7.80 9.57 1.50
C LYS A 479 8.52 8.27 1.13
N SER A 480 8.78 8.04 -0.16
CA SER A 480 9.52 6.87 -0.65
C SER A 480 10.97 6.83 -0.12
N GLY A 481 11.62 7.98 -0.01
CA GLY A 481 12.97 8.08 0.58
C GLY A 481 12.99 7.74 2.08
N ARG A 482 11.95 8.08 2.85
CA ARG A 482 11.83 7.73 4.28
C ARG A 482 11.56 6.23 4.48
N ASP A 483 10.74 5.62 3.65
CA ASP A 483 10.44 4.18 3.74
C ASP A 483 11.67 3.33 3.39
N ASN A 484 12.52 3.77 2.46
CA ASN A 484 13.81 3.12 2.18
C ASN A 484 14.86 3.32 3.30
N TYR A 485 14.79 4.40 4.08
CA TYR A 485 15.68 4.61 5.23
C TYR A 485 15.26 3.81 6.47
N LEU A 486 13.99 3.50 6.62
CA LEU A 486 13.47 2.66 7.72
C LEU A 486 13.58 1.16 7.42
N GLY A 487 13.60 0.74 6.15
CA GLY A 487 13.77 -0.64 5.72
C GLY A 487 15.19 -1.20 5.88
N ASN A 488 16.21 -0.35 6.05
CA ASN A 488 17.61 -0.76 6.23
C ASN A 488 18.08 -0.74 7.71
N LYS A 489 17.17 -0.62 8.68
CA LYS A 489 17.49 -0.62 10.13
C LYS A 489 16.65 -1.63 10.92
N MET A 490 16.30 -2.78 10.34
CA MET A 490 15.81 -3.94 11.08
C MET A 490 16.57 -5.19 10.66
#